data_1da81555f8a56f87b749aaebaa0fc6a2
#
_entry.id   1da81555f8a56f87b749aaebaa0fc6a2
#
_cell.length_a   1.000
_cell.length_b   1.000
_cell.length_c   1.000
_cell.angle_alpha   90.00
_cell.angle_beta   90.00
_cell.angle_gamma   90.00
#
_symmetry.space_group_name_H-M   'P 1'
#
loop_
_entity.id
_entity.type
_entity.pdbx_description
1 polymer ?
#
loop_
_entity_poly.entity_id
_entity_poly.type
_entity_poly.pdbx_seq_one_letter_code
_entity_poly.pdbx_strand_id
1 'polypeptide(L)'
;ADAHYISPLAFSGNAADAWKKLQAIVAGSSRATLVTNGPAYLHAEFRSAGLGFIDDVEFALDEKAGVIQVRSASRLGVRDFGVNRARVESIRSQFAK
;
A
#
# COMPACT_ATOMS: atom_id res chain seq x y z
N ALA A 1 0.15 -2.51 20.80
CA ALA A 1 -0.27 -2.02 19.50
C ALA A 1 -1.30 -2.95 18.90
N ASP A 2 -2.17 -2.41 18.07
CA ASP A 2 -3.17 -3.18 17.35
C ASP A 2 -2.45 -4.17 16.41
N ALA A 3 -2.87 -5.45 16.46
CA ALA A 3 -2.31 -6.47 15.58
C ALA A 3 -2.54 -6.15 14.10
N HIS A 4 -3.53 -5.30 13.80
CA HIS A 4 -3.83 -4.87 12.43
C HIS A 4 -3.10 -3.60 12.01
N TYR A 5 -2.32 -3.02 12.92
CA TYR A 5 -1.59 -1.81 12.62
C TYR A 5 -0.46 -2.08 11.61
N ILE A 6 -0.36 -1.23 10.63
CA ILE A 6 0.74 -1.25 9.65
C ILE A 6 1.43 0.11 9.72
N SER A 7 2.72 0.09 10.00
CA SER A 7 3.50 1.33 10.09
C SER A 7 3.51 2.07 8.77
N PRO A 8 3.47 3.41 8.79
CA PRO A 8 3.60 4.19 7.56
C PRO A 8 4.94 3.95 6.88
N LEU A 9 5.01 4.28 5.59
CA LEU A 9 6.26 4.24 4.84
C LEU A 9 6.96 5.57 5.04
N ALA A 10 8.12 5.55 5.72
CA ALA A 10 8.89 6.75 5.95
C ALA A 10 9.75 7.08 4.72
N PHE A 11 9.89 8.36 4.42
CA PHE A 11 10.78 8.80 3.34
C PHE A 11 11.56 10.04 3.78
N SER A 12 12.66 10.29 3.09
CA SER A 12 13.43 11.52 3.25
C SER A 12 13.50 12.19 1.88
N GLY A 13 13.82 13.48 1.86
CA GLY A 13 13.92 14.22 0.64
C GLY A 13 12.57 14.65 0.08
N ASN A 14 12.47 14.70 -1.23
CA ASN A 14 11.33 15.29 -1.92
C ASN A 14 10.10 14.39 -1.87
N ALA A 15 9.00 14.93 -1.37
CA ALA A 15 7.75 14.18 -1.22
C ALA A 15 7.18 13.75 -2.57
N ALA A 16 7.27 14.62 -3.58
CA ALA A 16 6.75 14.27 -4.91
C ALA A 16 7.49 13.09 -5.51
N ASP A 17 8.82 13.04 -5.32
CA ASP A 17 9.63 11.92 -5.81
C ASP A 17 9.30 10.63 -5.07
N ALA A 18 9.12 10.71 -3.75
CA ALA A 18 8.72 9.55 -2.94
C ALA A 18 7.36 9.02 -3.40
N TRP A 19 6.42 9.92 -3.64
CA TRP A 19 5.08 9.54 -4.09
C TRP A 19 5.11 8.86 -5.46
N LYS A 20 5.88 9.41 -6.40
CA LYS A 20 6.03 8.80 -7.73
C LYS A 20 6.64 7.41 -7.64
N LYS A 21 7.61 7.24 -6.76
CA LYS A 21 8.23 5.93 -6.55
C LYS A 21 7.21 4.92 -6.06
N LEU A 22 6.38 5.31 -5.08
CA LEU A 22 5.33 4.44 -4.58
C LEU A 22 4.32 4.09 -5.67
N GLN A 23 3.89 5.08 -6.43
CA GLN A 23 2.93 4.85 -7.52
C GLN A 23 3.46 3.81 -8.51
N ALA A 24 4.74 3.90 -8.86
CA ALA A 24 5.35 2.96 -9.80
C ALA A 24 5.42 1.55 -9.22
N ILE A 25 5.76 1.42 -7.94
CA ILE A 25 5.82 0.11 -7.28
C ILE A 25 4.45 -0.56 -7.28
N VAL A 26 3.41 0.16 -6.91
CA VAL A 26 2.07 -0.39 -6.84
C VAL A 26 1.56 -0.74 -8.24
N ALA A 27 1.77 0.14 -9.20
CA ALA A 27 1.34 -0.08 -10.58
C ALA A 27 2.00 -1.31 -11.19
N GLY A 28 3.25 -1.60 -10.79
CA GLY A 28 3.98 -2.77 -11.27
C GLY A 28 3.74 -4.04 -10.49
N SER A 29 2.92 -4.00 -9.45
CA SER A 29 2.67 -5.17 -8.60
C SER A 29 1.73 -6.16 -9.29
N SER A 30 2.00 -7.46 -9.10
CA SER A 30 1.17 -8.52 -9.66
C SER A 30 -0.25 -8.45 -9.11
N ARG A 31 -1.22 -8.62 -9.97
CA ARG A 31 -2.64 -8.67 -9.64
C ARG A 31 -3.17 -7.42 -8.94
N ALA A 32 -2.48 -6.29 -9.14
CA ALA A 32 -2.91 -5.00 -8.63
C ALA A 32 -3.65 -4.22 -9.70
N THR A 33 -4.73 -3.56 -9.32
CA THR A 33 -5.47 -2.65 -10.18
C THR A 33 -5.58 -1.31 -9.46
N LEU A 34 -5.14 -0.24 -10.12
CA LEU A 34 -5.27 1.10 -9.54
C LEU A 34 -6.70 1.58 -9.73
N VAL A 35 -7.35 1.91 -8.64
CA VAL A 35 -8.73 2.43 -8.65
C VAL A 35 -8.72 3.95 -8.63
N THR A 36 -7.94 4.53 -7.71
CA THR A 36 -7.74 5.97 -7.62
C THR A 36 -6.25 6.24 -7.58
N ASN A 37 -5.78 7.13 -8.41
CA ASN A 37 -4.35 7.43 -8.50
C ASN A 37 -4.18 8.94 -8.60
N GLY A 38 -4.16 9.60 -7.45
CA GLY A 38 -4.06 11.05 -7.37
C GLY A 38 -2.72 11.52 -6.85
N PRO A 39 -2.56 12.83 -6.66
CA PRO A 39 -1.27 13.41 -6.25
C PRO A 39 -0.93 13.18 -4.78
N ALA A 40 -1.89 12.74 -3.96
CA ALA A 40 -1.66 12.49 -2.54
C ALA A 40 -2.45 11.32 -2.00
N TYR A 41 -3.20 10.64 -2.84
CA TYR A 41 -4.00 9.49 -2.43
C TYR A 41 -4.00 8.45 -3.53
N LEU A 42 -3.80 7.19 -3.13
CA LEU A 42 -3.77 6.05 -4.05
C LEU A 42 -4.60 4.93 -3.44
N HIS A 43 -5.52 4.38 -4.22
CA HIS A 43 -6.28 3.20 -3.83
C HIS A 43 -6.04 2.13 -4.89
N ALA A 44 -5.62 0.96 -4.46
CA ALA A 44 -5.42 -0.18 -5.35
C ALA A 44 -6.16 -1.39 -4.81
N GLU A 45 -6.63 -2.21 -5.73
CA GLU A 45 -7.20 -3.52 -5.41
C GLU A 45 -6.16 -4.57 -5.74
N PHE A 46 -5.91 -5.47 -4.80
CA PHE A 46 -5.04 -6.62 -5.00
C PHE A 46 -5.90 -7.88 -4.98
N ARG A 47 -5.79 -8.66 -6.03
CA ARG A 47 -6.57 -9.90 -6.19
C ARG A 47 -5.71 -11.09 -5.84
N SER A 48 -6.22 -11.99 -5.00
CA SER A 48 -5.50 -13.21 -4.65
C SER A 48 -5.45 -14.17 -5.84
N ALA A 49 -4.36 -14.91 -5.94
CA ALA A 49 -4.21 -15.93 -6.98
C ALA A 49 -5.24 -17.05 -6.76
N GLY A 50 -5.87 -17.49 -7.82
CA GLY A 50 -6.79 -18.62 -7.80
C GLY A 50 -8.19 -18.28 -7.33
N LEU A 51 -8.33 -17.81 -6.11
CA LEU A 51 -9.65 -17.57 -5.52
C LEU A 51 -10.26 -16.22 -5.88
N GLY A 52 -9.43 -15.26 -6.27
CA GLY A 52 -9.92 -13.95 -6.69
C GLY A 52 -10.45 -13.06 -5.57
N PHE A 53 -10.08 -13.32 -4.33
CA PHE A 53 -10.42 -12.43 -3.23
C PHE A 53 -9.75 -11.08 -3.44
N ILE A 54 -10.46 -10.01 -3.07
CA ILE A 54 -9.96 -8.65 -3.28
C ILE A 54 -9.61 -8.03 -1.94
N ASP A 55 -8.40 -7.48 -1.86
CA ASP A 55 -7.96 -6.67 -0.74
C ASP A 55 -7.80 -5.23 -1.23
N ASP A 56 -8.34 -4.29 -0.45
CA ASP A 56 -8.20 -2.87 -0.76
C ASP A 56 -7.00 -2.32 -0.02
N VAL A 57 -6.11 -1.65 -0.74
CA VAL A 57 -4.92 -1.04 -0.16
C VAL A 57 -4.95 0.45 -0.49
N GLU A 58 -4.83 1.27 0.53
CA GLU A 58 -4.87 2.71 0.38
C GLU A 58 -3.58 3.34 0.90
N PHE A 59 -3.14 4.36 0.21
CA PHE A 59 -1.94 5.12 0.59
C PHE A 59 -2.29 6.60 0.57
N ALA A 60 -1.84 7.31 1.59
CA ALA A 60 -2.07 8.76 1.67
C ALA A 60 -0.75 9.45 2.02
N LEU A 61 -0.36 10.41 1.20
CA LEU A 61 0.86 11.17 1.40
C LEU A 61 0.66 12.17 2.55
N ASP A 62 1.56 12.12 3.51
CA ASP A 62 1.61 13.06 4.62
C ASP A 62 2.97 13.77 4.58
N GLU A 63 3.01 14.88 3.86
CA GLU A 63 4.26 15.61 3.66
C GLU A 63 4.83 16.15 4.96
N LYS A 64 3.99 16.63 5.84
CA LYS A 64 4.43 17.20 7.13
C LYS A 64 5.16 16.18 7.97
N ALA A 65 4.62 14.97 8.04
CA ALA A 65 5.22 13.91 8.83
C ALA A 65 6.34 13.18 8.09
N GLY A 66 6.50 13.41 6.79
CA GLY A 66 7.50 12.72 6.01
C GLY A 66 7.21 11.24 5.85
N VAL A 67 5.93 10.90 5.75
CA VAL A 67 5.51 9.49 5.64
C VAL A 67 4.38 9.36 4.63
N ILE A 68 4.19 8.12 4.18
CA ILE A 68 3.01 7.73 3.42
C ILE A 68 2.22 6.79 4.32
N GLN A 69 1.00 7.19 4.68
CA GLN A 69 0.12 6.38 5.50
C GLN A 69 -0.40 5.21 4.67
N VAL A 70 -0.58 4.06 5.30
CA VAL A 70 -0.99 2.83 4.61
C VAL A 70 -2.15 2.19 5.34
N ARG A 71 -3.12 1.71 4.58
CA ARG A 71 -4.19 0.88 5.10
C ARG A 71 -4.41 -0.26 4.13
N SER A 72 -4.48 -1.49 4.64
CA SER A 72 -4.76 -2.66 3.81
C SER A 72 -5.82 -3.51 4.50
N ALA A 73 -6.89 -3.83 3.79
CA ALA A 73 -8.02 -4.55 4.37
C ALA A 73 -8.64 -5.48 3.33
N SER A 74 -9.00 -6.67 3.79
CA SER A 74 -9.73 -7.63 2.96
C SER A 74 -11.20 -7.26 2.91
N ARG A 75 -11.81 -7.38 1.74
CA ARG A 75 -13.25 -7.15 1.60
C ARG A 75 -14.05 -8.22 2.33
N LEU A 76 -13.51 -9.44 2.36
CA LEU A 76 -14.11 -10.49 3.19
C LEU A 76 -13.46 -10.41 4.56
N GLY A 77 -14.28 -10.17 5.59
CA GLY A 77 -13.79 -9.94 6.93
C GLY A 77 -13.10 -11.12 7.60
N VAL A 78 -13.08 -12.27 6.96
CA VAL A 78 -12.48 -13.49 7.52
C VAL A 78 -11.04 -13.73 6.99
N ARG A 79 -10.53 -12.84 6.15
CA ARG A 79 -9.19 -13.03 5.58
C ARG A 79 -8.11 -12.85 6.65
N ASP A 80 -7.04 -13.61 6.48
CA ASP A 80 -5.88 -13.54 7.34
C ASP A 80 -5.17 -12.19 7.16
N PHE A 81 -5.06 -11.41 8.22
CA PHE A 81 -4.38 -10.13 8.17
C PHE A 81 -2.90 -10.29 7.80
N GLY A 82 -2.31 -11.45 8.07
CA GLY A 82 -0.92 -11.72 7.69
C GLY A 82 -0.66 -11.54 6.20
N VAL A 83 -1.64 -11.84 5.36
CA VAL A 83 -1.51 -11.66 3.90
C VAL A 83 -1.39 -10.16 3.58
N ASN A 84 -2.20 -9.32 4.22
CA ASN A 84 -2.15 -7.88 3.99
C ASN A 84 -0.84 -7.29 4.50
N ARG A 85 -0.40 -7.71 5.69
CA ARG A 85 0.87 -7.24 6.24
C ARG A 85 2.04 -7.62 5.35
N ALA A 86 2.08 -8.86 4.88
CA ALA A 86 3.16 -9.33 4.01
C ALA A 86 3.22 -8.53 2.71
N ARG A 87 2.06 -8.20 2.14
CA ARG A 87 1.99 -7.38 0.93
C ARG A 87 2.59 -6.00 1.17
N VAL A 88 2.20 -5.34 2.25
CA VAL A 88 2.70 -4.00 2.55
C VAL A 88 4.19 -4.04 2.86
N GLU A 89 4.67 -5.08 3.56
CA GLU A 89 6.11 -5.18 3.84
C GLU A 89 6.92 -5.43 2.58
N SER A 90 6.37 -6.14 1.60
CA SER A 90 7.02 -6.30 0.29
C SER A 90 7.12 -4.94 -0.41
N ILE A 91 6.05 -4.15 -0.38
CA ILE A 91 6.06 -2.80 -0.96
C ILE A 91 7.08 -1.94 -0.22
N ARG A 92 7.12 -2.01 1.12
CA ARG A 92 8.09 -1.26 1.93
C ARG A 92 9.52 -1.58 1.54
N SER A 93 9.80 -2.85 1.34
CA SER A 93 11.15 -3.30 0.95
C SER A 93 11.56 -2.71 -0.40
N GLN A 94 10.64 -2.70 -1.36
CA GLN A 94 10.91 -2.11 -2.68
C GLN A 94 11.06 -0.59 -2.57
N PHE A 95 10.26 0.04 -1.73
CA PHE A 95 10.28 1.48 -1.54
C PHE A 95 11.60 1.95 -0.91
N ALA A 96 12.18 1.13 -0.07
CA ALA A 96 13.43 1.45 0.65
C ALA A 96 14.68 1.42 -0.25
N LYS A 97 14.57 0.85 -1.44
CA LYS A 97 15.73 0.71 -2.34
C LYS A 97 16.10 2.02 -3.07
#